data_74a8e77d573316005d9a254e854c8655
#
_entry.id   74a8e77d573316005d9a254e854c8655
#
_cell.length_a   1.000
_cell.length_b   1.000
_cell.length_c   1.000
_cell.angle_alpha   90.00
_cell.angle_beta   90.00
_cell.angle_gamma   90.00
#
_symmetry.space_group_name_H-M   'P 1'
#
loop_
_entity.id
_entity.type
_entity.pdbx_description
1 polymer ?
#
loop_
_entity_poly.entity_id
_entity_poly.type
_entity_poly.pdbx_seq_one_letter_code
_entity_poly.pdbx_strand_id
1 'polypeptide(L)'
;MPAYLYARATVPREIVPSPEASSLPNLAFEFLPDLDLMVVHHLETGPADGEWDELLAAMATPLRSGRFRSIVISEGAHPTQAQQARMNALVRGQPARVAVLCSAGAVRFVVSVFALVNREVKAFSPREYENAFAHLDVAPLERAGVLGVIQRLRDGLDPPELVTARRRRPEFPPTTTRRSQTR
;
A
#
# COMPACT_ATOMS: atom_id res chain seq x y z
N MET A 1 -45.36 -21.93 49.60
CA MET A 1 -43.90 -22.03 49.45
C MET A 1 -43.61 -22.25 47.98
N PRO A 2 -43.24 -21.20 47.19
CA PRO A 2 -42.86 -21.43 45.78
C PRO A 2 -41.34 -21.70 45.72
N ALA A 3 -40.98 -22.77 44.97
CA ALA A 3 -39.63 -23.18 44.69
C ALA A 3 -38.99 -22.26 43.65
N TYR A 4 -37.90 -21.63 44.02
CA TYR A 4 -37.09 -20.80 43.06
C TYR A 4 -36.24 -21.77 42.22
N LEU A 5 -36.53 -21.83 40.93
CA LEU A 5 -35.70 -22.41 39.89
C LEU A 5 -34.52 -21.48 39.60
N TYR A 6 -33.30 -21.85 40.04
CA TYR A 6 -32.06 -21.21 39.65
C TYR A 6 -31.77 -21.55 38.18
N ALA A 7 -31.97 -20.59 37.29
CA ALA A 7 -31.47 -20.69 35.93
C ALA A 7 -29.93 -20.54 35.98
N ARG A 8 -29.24 -21.61 35.58
CA ARG A 8 -27.77 -21.56 35.34
C ARG A 8 -27.49 -20.58 34.20
N ALA A 9 -26.85 -19.45 34.51
CA ALA A 9 -26.30 -18.55 33.54
C ALA A 9 -25.18 -19.29 32.77
N THR A 10 -25.36 -19.51 31.48
CA THR A 10 -24.33 -20.00 30.58
C THR A 10 -23.33 -18.88 30.38
N VAL A 11 -22.13 -19.03 30.94
CA VAL A 11 -21.01 -18.12 30.73
C VAL A 11 -20.69 -18.15 29.22
N PRO A 12 -20.66 -17.00 28.54
CA PRO A 12 -20.23 -16.95 27.15
C PRO A 12 -18.79 -17.47 27.04
N ARG A 13 -18.58 -18.44 26.17
CA ARG A 13 -17.27 -18.99 25.87
C ARG A 13 -16.44 -17.86 25.27
N GLU A 14 -15.45 -17.40 26.02
CA GLU A 14 -14.48 -16.42 25.59
C GLU A 14 -13.84 -16.94 24.29
N ILE A 15 -14.08 -16.28 23.17
CA ILE A 15 -13.44 -16.59 21.89
C ILE A 15 -12.00 -16.11 22.05
N VAL A 16 -11.12 -17.05 22.43
CA VAL A 16 -9.66 -16.81 22.36
C VAL A 16 -9.35 -16.59 20.88
N PRO A 17 -8.86 -15.40 20.48
CA PRO A 17 -8.44 -15.20 19.11
C PRO A 17 -7.35 -16.22 18.81
N SER A 18 -7.51 -16.96 17.71
CA SER A 18 -6.45 -17.82 17.17
C SER A 18 -5.19 -16.98 17.02
N PRO A 19 -4.00 -17.53 17.33
CA PRO A 19 -2.76 -16.82 17.05
C PRO A 19 -2.76 -16.45 15.57
N GLU A 20 -2.84 -15.16 15.28
CA GLU A 20 -2.84 -14.63 13.93
C GLU A 20 -1.65 -15.23 13.21
N ALA A 21 -1.93 -15.97 12.14
CA ALA A 21 -0.90 -16.38 11.20
C ALA A 21 -0.14 -15.10 10.85
N SER A 22 1.15 -15.07 11.15
CA SER A 22 2.04 -13.95 10.85
C SER A 22 1.95 -13.68 9.35
N SER A 23 1.00 -12.83 8.95
CA SER A 23 0.89 -12.38 7.56
C SER A 23 2.07 -11.46 7.31
N LEU A 24 2.78 -11.72 6.23
CA LEU A 24 3.82 -10.81 5.75
C LEU A 24 3.20 -9.42 5.56
N PRO A 25 3.96 -8.35 5.84
CA PRO A 25 3.44 -6.99 5.69
C PRO A 25 3.07 -6.72 4.22
N ASN A 26 1.96 -6.00 4.01
CA ASN A 26 1.50 -5.58 2.68
C ASN A 26 1.98 -4.15 2.32
N LEU A 27 2.59 -3.49 3.28
CA LEU A 27 3.06 -2.11 3.20
C LEU A 27 4.43 -2.01 3.86
N ALA A 28 5.38 -1.39 3.16
CA ALA A 28 6.65 -0.99 3.73
C ALA A 28 6.94 0.47 3.40
N PHE A 29 7.63 1.18 4.29
CA PHE A 29 8.01 2.57 4.05
C PHE A 29 9.30 2.94 4.77
N GLU A 30 9.97 3.97 4.25
CA GLU A 30 11.19 4.54 4.85
C GLU A 30 11.19 6.05 4.60
N PHE A 31 11.48 6.84 5.63
CA PHE A 31 11.65 8.29 5.50
C PHE A 31 13.13 8.64 5.36
N LEU A 32 13.46 9.42 4.35
CA LEU A 32 14.80 9.93 4.05
C LEU A 32 14.87 11.40 4.47
N PRO A 33 15.37 11.70 5.69
CA PRO A 33 15.30 13.04 6.25
C PRO A 33 16.10 14.08 5.46
N ASP A 34 17.26 13.69 4.90
CA ASP A 34 18.10 14.57 4.09
C ASP A 34 17.41 15.05 2.80
N LEU A 35 16.39 14.29 2.34
CA LEU A 35 15.63 14.59 1.13
C LEU A 35 14.20 15.08 1.42
N ASP A 36 13.77 15.17 2.67
CA ASP A 36 12.36 15.36 3.05
C ASP A 36 11.43 14.37 2.28
N LEU A 37 11.92 13.16 1.98
CA LEU A 37 11.27 12.19 1.08
C LEU A 37 10.83 10.93 1.83
N MET A 38 9.55 10.58 1.73
CA MET A 38 9.01 9.29 2.14
C MET A 38 8.95 8.34 0.94
N VAL A 39 9.54 7.17 1.07
CA VAL A 39 9.41 6.08 0.10
C VAL A 39 8.39 5.08 0.66
N VAL A 40 7.38 4.74 -0.13
CA VAL A 40 6.30 3.82 0.29
C VAL A 40 6.15 2.74 -0.78
N HIS A 41 6.04 1.49 -0.37
CA HIS A 41 5.77 0.36 -1.25
C HIS A 41 4.55 -0.41 -0.76
N HIS A 42 3.55 -0.58 -1.63
CA HIS A 42 2.36 -1.39 -1.43
C HIS A 42 2.37 -2.62 -2.33
N LEU A 43 2.02 -3.78 -1.80
CA LEU A 43 1.77 -4.98 -2.59
C LEU A 43 0.41 -4.93 -3.30
N GLU A 44 0.03 -6.02 -3.97
CA GLU A 44 -1.31 -6.16 -4.58
C GLU A 44 -2.44 -6.23 -3.54
N THR A 45 -2.16 -6.74 -2.35
CA THR A 45 -3.10 -6.76 -1.22
C THR A 45 -3.04 -5.41 -0.49
N GLY A 46 -4.19 -4.84 -0.16
CA GLY A 46 -4.27 -3.58 0.57
C GLY A 46 -3.66 -3.69 1.98
N PRO A 47 -3.12 -2.58 2.51
CA PRO A 47 -2.52 -2.57 3.84
C PRO A 47 -3.57 -2.86 4.93
N ALA A 48 -3.16 -3.55 5.98
CA ALA A 48 -3.94 -3.68 7.20
C ALA A 48 -4.07 -2.31 7.90
N ASP A 49 -5.08 -2.14 8.76
CA ASP A 49 -5.30 -0.87 9.45
C ASP A 49 -4.13 -0.47 10.34
N GLY A 50 -3.48 -1.44 11.01
CA GLY A 50 -2.28 -1.20 11.82
C GLY A 50 -1.10 -0.67 10.99
N GLU A 51 -0.81 -1.30 9.84
CA GLU A 51 0.24 -0.86 8.91
C GLU A 51 -0.03 0.56 8.39
N TRP A 52 -1.31 0.85 8.11
CA TRP A 52 -1.72 2.18 7.66
C TRP A 52 -1.54 3.23 8.75
N ASP A 53 -1.89 2.92 10.00
CA ASP A 53 -1.73 3.82 11.13
C ASP A 53 -0.24 4.10 11.44
N GLU A 54 0.64 3.11 11.28
CA GLU A 54 2.09 3.29 11.38
C GLU A 54 2.61 4.25 10.30
N LEU A 55 2.18 4.09 9.05
CA LEU A 55 2.53 5.03 7.96
C LEU A 55 2.06 6.45 8.29
N LEU A 56 0.80 6.63 8.73
CA LEU A 56 0.27 7.94 9.08
C LEU A 56 1.05 8.59 10.23
N ALA A 57 1.40 7.81 11.25
CA ALA A 57 2.21 8.28 12.36
C ALA A 57 3.61 8.72 11.91
N ALA A 58 4.25 7.95 11.02
CA ALA A 58 5.55 8.30 10.45
C ALA A 58 5.51 9.56 9.58
N MET A 59 4.40 9.83 8.89
CA MET A 59 4.21 11.02 8.07
C MET A 59 3.92 12.30 8.88
N ALA A 60 3.36 12.18 10.08
CA ALA A 60 2.82 13.32 10.83
C ALA A 60 3.84 14.42 11.13
N THR A 61 5.08 14.08 11.45
CA THR A 61 6.15 15.05 11.72
C THR A 61 6.76 15.62 10.43
N PRO A 62 7.17 14.79 9.44
CA PRO A 62 7.69 15.29 8.17
C PRO A 62 6.75 16.22 7.42
N LEU A 63 5.44 15.96 7.42
CA LEU A 63 4.44 16.81 6.76
C LEU A 63 4.48 18.27 7.23
N ARG A 64 4.80 18.51 8.52
CA ARG A 64 4.87 19.86 9.09
C ARG A 64 6.05 20.69 8.60
N SER A 65 7.04 20.05 7.95
CA SER A 65 8.20 20.79 7.38
C SER A 65 7.81 21.73 6.23
N GLY A 66 6.66 21.50 5.60
CA GLY A 66 6.20 22.21 4.41
C GLY A 66 6.98 21.84 3.13
N ARG A 67 7.90 20.86 3.21
CA ARG A 67 8.72 20.39 2.09
C ARG A 67 8.54 18.89 1.83
N PHE A 68 7.57 18.27 2.48
CA PHE A 68 7.33 16.84 2.42
C PHE A 68 7.08 16.37 0.99
N ARG A 69 7.82 15.34 0.61
CA ARG A 69 7.70 14.65 -0.67
C ARG A 69 7.47 13.17 -0.44
N SER A 70 6.74 12.51 -1.33
CA SER A 70 6.56 11.05 -1.24
C SER A 70 6.61 10.41 -2.62
N ILE A 71 7.32 9.30 -2.73
CA ILE A 71 7.25 8.37 -3.85
C ILE A 71 6.57 7.09 -3.39
N VAL A 72 5.48 6.74 -4.04
CA VAL A 72 4.67 5.58 -3.73
C VAL A 72 4.74 4.58 -4.87
N ILE A 73 5.17 3.37 -4.60
CA ILE A 73 5.14 2.25 -5.53
C ILE A 73 3.94 1.38 -5.16
N SER A 74 2.98 1.20 -6.09
CA SER A 74 1.80 0.37 -5.87
C SER A 74 1.71 -0.73 -6.92
N GLU A 75 1.69 -1.98 -6.46
CA GLU A 75 1.51 -3.16 -7.32
C GLU A 75 0.04 -3.44 -7.67
N GLY A 76 -0.88 -2.61 -7.18
CA GLY A 76 -2.31 -2.72 -7.49
C GLY A 76 -3.22 -2.46 -6.30
N ALA A 77 -2.69 -2.57 -5.08
CA ALA A 77 -3.46 -2.26 -3.88
C ALA A 77 -3.83 -0.79 -3.80
N HIS A 78 -4.95 -0.54 -3.16
CA HIS A 78 -5.40 0.79 -2.79
C HIS A 78 -5.92 0.76 -1.35
N PRO A 79 -5.78 1.87 -0.61
CA PRO A 79 -6.32 1.96 0.73
C PRO A 79 -7.86 1.89 0.72
N THR A 80 -8.43 1.39 1.79
CA THR A 80 -9.88 1.41 2.02
C THR A 80 -10.38 2.86 2.11
N GLN A 81 -11.69 3.06 1.98
CA GLN A 81 -12.30 4.38 2.10
C GLN A 81 -12.03 5.02 3.47
N ALA A 82 -12.03 4.23 4.55
CA ALA A 82 -11.70 4.68 5.89
C ALA A 82 -10.23 5.10 6.02
N GLN A 83 -9.31 4.33 5.45
CA GLN A 83 -7.87 4.64 5.40
C GLN A 83 -7.62 5.93 4.60
N GLN A 84 -8.28 6.08 3.44
CA GLN A 84 -8.22 7.31 2.64
C GLN A 84 -8.72 8.54 3.42
N ALA A 85 -9.83 8.41 4.14
CA ALA A 85 -10.36 9.50 4.95
C ALA A 85 -9.36 9.95 6.02
N ARG A 86 -8.67 9.01 6.68
CA ARG A 86 -7.61 9.30 7.67
C ARG A 86 -6.41 10.01 7.02
N MET A 87 -5.94 9.53 5.86
CA MET A 87 -4.86 10.17 5.11
C MET A 87 -5.25 11.59 4.70
N ASN A 88 -6.45 11.77 4.14
CA ASN A 88 -6.95 13.08 3.72
C ASN A 88 -7.05 14.07 4.89
N ALA A 89 -7.44 13.59 6.08
CA ALA A 89 -7.46 14.42 7.28
C ALA A 89 -6.05 14.86 7.70
N LEU A 90 -5.07 13.97 7.61
CA LEU A 90 -3.67 14.24 7.94
C LEU A 90 -3.02 15.26 6.99
N VAL A 91 -3.21 15.07 5.65
CA VAL A 91 -2.58 15.92 4.64
C VAL A 91 -3.33 17.22 4.35
N ARG A 92 -4.51 17.42 4.93
CA ARG A 92 -5.33 18.60 4.68
C ARG A 92 -4.60 19.89 5.02
N GLY A 93 -4.45 20.77 4.00
CA GLY A 93 -3.77 22.07 4.16
C GLY A 93 -2.25 21.97 4.29
N GLN A 94 -1.68 20.77 4.17
CA GLN A 94 -0.23 20.58 4.17
C GLN A 94 0.28 20.52 2.72
N PRO A 95 1.30 21.29 2.36
CA PRO A 95 1.95 21.14 1.06
C PRO A 95 2.70 19.80 1.03
N ALA A 96 2.28 18.91 0.13
CA ALA A 96 2.89 17.61 -0.06
C ALA A 96 2.95 17.29 -1.55
N ARG A 97 4.15 17.00 -2.07
CA ARG A 97 4.33 16.60 -3.46
C ARG A 97 4.46 15.08 -3.53
N VAL A 98 3.60 14.43 -4.31
CA VAL A 98 3.51 12.97 -4.32
C VAL A 98 3.60 12.44 -5.75
N ALA A 99 4.51 11.50 -5.97
CA ALA A 99 4.58 10.69 -7.19
C ALA A 99 4.12 9.26 -6.90
N VAL A 100 3.12 8.77 -7.64
CA VAL A 100 2.62 7.39 -7.50
C VAL A 100 2.97 6.61 -8.75
N LEU A 101 3.84 5.59 -8.61
CA LEU A 101 4.16 4.65 -9.67
C LEU A 101 3.22 3.45 -9.56
N CYS A 102 2.34 3.27 -10.56
CA CYS A 102 1.36 2.19 -10.56
C CYS A 102 0.93 1.80 -11.98
N SER A 103 0.31 0.61 -12.13
CA SER A 103 -0.23 0.17 -13.41
C SER A 103 -1.42 1.02 -13.86
N ALA A 104 -1.72 1.07 -15.16
CA ALA A 104 -2.72 1.95 -15.77
C ALA A 104 -4.13 1.87 -15.14
N GLY A 105 -4.53 0.71 -14.61
CA GLY A 105 -5.83 0.54 -13.92
C GLY A 105 -5.89 1.27 -12.57
N ALA A 106 -4.82 1.18 -11.78
CA ALA A 106 -4.69 1.85 -10.50
C ALA A 106 -4.46 3.36 -10.65
N VAL A 107 -3.82 3.82 -11.74
CA VAL A 107 -3.54 5.25 -12.01
C VAL A 107 -4.80 6.09 -11.95
N ARG A 108 -5.86 5.66 -12.63
CA ARG A 108 -7.13 6.40 -12.67
C ARG A 108 -7.77 6.58 -11.30
N PHE A 109 -7.67 5.55 -10.45
CA PHE A 109 -8.21 5.60 -9.10
C PHE A 109 -7.42 6.56 -8.20
N VAL A 110 -6.10 6.44 -8.18
CA VAL A 110 -5.21 7.27 -7.36
C VAL A 110 -5.36 8.75 -7.72
N VAL A 111 -5.34 9.09 -9.01
CA VAL A 111 -5.48 10.48 -9.46
C VAL A 111 -6.84 11.06 -9.09
N SER A 112 -7.93 10.29 -9.22
CA SER A 112 -9.27 10.80 -8.92
C SER A 112 -9.49 11.11 -7.44
N VAL A 113 -8.90 10.32 -6.54
CA VAL A 113 -9.12 10.46 -5.09
C VAL A 113 -8.19 11.51 -4.47
N PHE A 114 -6.90 11.49 -4.81
CA PHE A 114 -5.94 12.39 -4.19
C PHE A 114 -5.86 13.76 -4.88
N ALA A 115 -6.05 13.84 -6.18
CA ALA A 115 -6.03 15.10 -6.91
C ALA A 115 -7.14 16.08 -6.49
N LEU A 116 -8.24 15.57 -5.91
CA LEU A 116 -9.30 16.42 -5.33
C LEU A 116 -8.81 17.16 -4.08
N VAL A 117 -7.89 16.55 -3.33
CA VAL A 117 -7.38 17.09 -2.06
C VAL A 117 -6.04 17.81 -2.24
N ASN A 118 -5.19 17.29 -3.14
CA ASN A 118 -3.86 17.81 -3.37
C ASN A 118 -3.48 17.74 -4.86
N ARG A 119 -3.36 18.91 -5.51
CA ARG A 119 -3.00 19.03 -6.93
C ARG A 119 -1.56 18.61 -7.26
N GLU A 120 -0.71 18.49 -6.24
CA GLU A 120 0.69 18.06 -6.37
C GLU A 120 0.82 16.51 -6.35
N VAL A 121 -0.29 15.77 -6.38
CA VAL A 121 -0.28 14.31 -6.57
C VAL A 121 -0.30 13.98 -8.05
N LYS A 122 0.73 13.27 -8.54
CA LYS A 122 0.80 12.79 -9.92
C LYS A 122 1.04 11.29 -9.98
N ALA A 123 0.40 10.65 -10.94
CA ALA A 123 0.58 9.24 -11.24
C ALA A 123 1.50 9.05 -12.45
N PHE A 124 2.33 8.03 -12.37
CA PHE A 124 3.30 7.63 -13.38
C PHE A 124 3.19 6.14 -13.64
N SER A 125 3.57 5.68 -14.82
CA SER A 125 3.69 4.26 -15.07
C SER A 125 4.87 3.65 -14.27
N PRO A 126 4.88 2.34 -14.01
CA PRO A 126 5.96 1.71 -13.22
C PRO A 126 7.37 1.85 -13.80
N ARG A 127 7.50 2.29 -15.05
CA ARG A 127 8.80 2.49 -15.74
C ARG A 127 9.24 3.95 -15.78
N GLU A 128 8.39 4.89 -15.35
CA GLU A 128 8.64 6.33 -15.46
C GLU A 128 9.30 6.92 -14.20
N TYR A 129 10.28 6.23 -13.62
CA TYR A 129 11.01 6.72 -12.43
C TYR A 129 11.63 8.09 -12.64
N GLU A 130 12.20 8.35 -13.83
CA GLU A 130 12.82 9.65 -14.14
C GLU A 130 11.82 10.80 -14.09
N ASN A 131 10.61 10.59 -14.61
CA ASN A 131 9.53 11.58 -14.56
C ASN A 131 9.04 11.79 -13.12
N ALA A 132 8.94 10.71 -12.33
CA ALA A 132 8.58 10.77 -10.92
C ALA A 132 9.63 11.53 -10.10
N PHE A 133 10.91 11.27 -10.31
CA PHE A 133 12.01 12.00 -9.66
C PHE A 133 12.05 13.47 -10.05
N ALA A 134 11.84 13.78 -11.33
CA ALA A 134 11.75 15.17 -11.80
C ALA A 134 10.56 15.91 -11.15
N HIS A 135 9.40 15.25 -11.01
CA HIS A 135 8.25 15.81 -10.30
C HIS A 135 8.53 16.08 -8.83
N LEU A 136 9.32 15.21 -8.18
CA LEU A 136 9.68 15.31 -6.76
C LEU A 136 10.93 16.19 -6.52
N ASP A 137 11.54 16.77 -7.54
CA ASP A 137 12.82 17.50 -7.46
C ASP A 137 13.94 16.67 -6.78
N VAL A 138 14.02 15.36 -7.09
CA VAL A 138 15.13 14.51 -6.64
C VAL A 138 16.32 14.71 -7.56
N ALA A 139 17.42 15.19 -7.00
CA ALA A 139 18.63 15.49 -7.79
C ALA A 139 19.23 14.21 -8.40
N PRO A 140 19.86 14.26 -9.60
CA PRO A 140 20.40 13.09 -10.26
C PRO A 140 21.34 12.23 -9.40
N LEU A 141 22.14 12.88 -8.54
CA LEU A 141 23.08 12.18 -7.63
C LEU A 141 22.37 11.40 -6.51
N GLU A 142 21.14 11.78 -6.16
CA GLU A 142 20.34 11.16 -5.07
C GLU A 142 19.53 9.95 -5.57
N ARG A 143 19.24 9.90 -6.88
CA ARG A 143 18.33 8.90 -7.48
C ARG A 143 18.76 7.47 -7.22
N ALA A 144 20.06 7.18 -7.34
CA ALA A 144 20.58 5.83 -7.08
C ALA A 144 20.32 5.39 -5.63
N GLY A 145 20.46 6.29 -4.65
CA GLY A 145 20.14 6.04 -3.25
C GLY A 145 18.66 5.74 -3.05
N VAL A 146 17.76 6.56 -3.65
CA VAL A 146 16.31 6.34 -3.57
C VAL A 146 15.90 5.02 -4.21
N LEU A 147 16.46 4.66 -5.37
CA LEU A 147 16.22 3.36 -6.02
C LEU A 147 16.68 2.19 -5.14
N GLY A 148 17.80 2.34 -4.44
CA GLY A 148 18.29 1.37 -3.47
C GLY A 148 17.31 1.16 -2.30
N VAL A 149 16.69 2.23 -1.80
CA VAL A 149 15.62 2.16 -0.78
C VAL A 149 14.41 1.42 -1.32
N ILE A 150 13.93 1.79 -2.51
CA ILE A 150 12.79 1.12 -3.17
C ILE A 150 13.03 -0.38 -3.28
N GLN A 151 14.23 -0.78 -3.69
CA GLN A 151 14.58 -2.20 -3.83
C GLN A 151 14.59 -2.91 -2.48
N ARG A 152 15.18 -2.32 -1.42
CA ARG A 152 15.15 -2.90 -0.07
C ARG A 152 13.73 -3.10 0.46
N LEU A 153 12.86 -2.12 0.29
CA LEU A 153 11.46 -2.23 0.73
C LEU A 153 10.73 -3.34 -0.03
N ARG A 154 10.96 -3.48 -1.34
CA ARG A 154 10.41 -4.57 -2.15
C ARG A 154 10.89 -5.93 -1.65
N ASP A 155 12.20 -6.09 -1.45
CA ASP A 155 12.79 -7.36 -0.99
C ASP A 155 12.28 -7.74 0.42
N GLY A 156 11.99 -6.75 1.26
CA GLY A 156 11.38 -6.97 2.58
C GLY A 156 9.92 -7.42 2.54
N LEU A 157 9.17 -7.00 1.53
CA LEU A 157 7.77 -7.40 1.32
C LEU A 157 7.64 -8.73 0.57
N ASP A 158 8.58 -9.03 -0.33
CA ASP A 158 8.64 -10.26 -1.14
C ASP A 158 9.89 -11.08 -0.75
N PRO A 159 9.91 -11.78 0.39
CA PRO A 159 11.05 -12.61 0.75
C PRO A 159 11.28 -13.69 -0.31
N PRO A 160 12.54 -14.07 -0.59
CA PRO A 160 12.93 -14.93 -1.72
C PRO A 160 12.22 -16.28 -1.77
N GLU A 161 11.71 -16.77 -0.64
CA GLU A 161 10.91 -18.00 -0.55
C GLU A 161 9.57 -17.89 -1.28
N LEU A 162 8.91 -16.72 -1.26
CA LEU A 162 7.63 -16.48 -1.93
C LEU A 162 7.80 -16.20 -3.42
N VAL A 163 8.88 -15.55 -3.82
CA VAL A 163 9.20 -15.32 -5.24
C VAL A 163 9.33 -16.64 -5.98
N THR A 164 9.95 -17.64 -5.34
CA THR A 164 10.08 -18.98 -5.91
C THR A 164 8.74 -19.70 -6.03
N ALA A 165 7.82 -19.50 -5.10
CA ALA A 165 6.47 -20.09 -5.13
C ALA A 165 5.59 -19.43 -6.22
N ARG A 166 5.65 -18.11 -6.38
CA ARG A 166 4.92 -17.39 -7.45
C ARG A 166 5.35 -17.81 -8.86
N ARG A 167 6.65 -18.04 -9.10
CA ARG A 167 7.16 -18.52 -10.39
C ARG A 167 6.74 -19.95 -10.73
N ARG A 168 6.33 -20.76 -9.74
CA ARG A 168 5.85 -22.13 -9.93
C ARG A 168 4.33 -22.25 -10.16
N ARG A 169 3.59 -21.13 -10.27
CA ARG A 169 2.17 -21.19 -10.61
C ARG A 169 2.05 -21.84 -11.99
N PRO A 170 1.40 -23.01 -12.11
CA PRO A 170 1.28 -23.68 -13.38
C PRO A 170 0.53 -22.77 -14.36
N GLU A 171 1.12 -22.57 -15.55
CA GLU A 171 0.40 -21.99 -16.67
C GLU A 171 -0.83 -22.85 -16.91
N PHE A 172 -2.01 -22.29 -16.80
CA PHE A 172 -3.23 -22.97 -17.18
C PHE A 172 -3.10 -23.39 -18.63
N PRO A 173 -3.34 -24.68 -18.98
CA PRO A 173 -3.32 -25.12 -20.35
C PRO A 173 -4.32 -24.28 -21.16
N PRO A 174 -3.97 -23.89 -22.40
CA PRO A 174 -4.85 -23.08 -23.23
C PRO A 174 -6.17 -23.79 -23.40
N THR A 175 -7.27 -23.11 -23.08
CA THR A 175 -8.64 -23.61 -23.25
C THR A 175 -8.84 -23.95 -24.72
N THR A 176 -8.85 -25.24 -25.07
CA THR A 176 -9.10 -25.72 -26.42
C THR A 176 -10.54 -25.38 -26.81
N THR A 177 -10.73 -24.30 -27.54
CA THR A 177 -12.03 -23.94 -28.09
C THR A 177 -12.43 -25.01 -29.12
N ARG A 178 -13.30 -25.90 -28.71
CA ARG A 178 -13.90 -26.94 -29.55
C ARG A 178 -14.78 -26.26 -30.58
N ARG A 179 -14.25 -26.11 -31.81
CA ARG A 179 -14.99 -25.62 -33.00
C ARG A 179 -16.07 -26.62 -33.34
N SER A 180 -17.32 -26.31 -33.02
CA SER A 180 -18.48 -27.08 -33.49
C SER A 180 -18.57 -26.99 -35.03
N GLN A 181 -18.23 -28.07 -35.71
CA GLN A 181 -18.60 -28.24 -37.09
C GLN A 181 -20.06 -28.65 -37.14
N THR A 182 -20.93 -27.75 -37.54
CA THR A 182 -22.31 -28.05 -37.99
C THR A 182 -22.27 -28.36 -39.49
N ARG A 183 -22.75 -29.53 -39.85
CA ARG A 183 -23.13 -29.95 -41.19
C ARG A 183 -24.52 -29.41 -41.54
#